data_d6bae33018e063fa36f7f07fd43ae649
#
_entry.id   d6bae33018e063fa36f7f07fd43ae649
#
_cell.length_a   1.000
_cell.length_b   1.000
_cell.length_c   1.000
_cell.angle_alpha   90.00
_cell.angle_beta   90.00
_cell.angle_gamma   90.00
#
_symmetry.space_group_name_H-M   'P 1'
#
loop_
_entity.id
_entity.type
_entity.pdbx_description
1 polymer ?
#
loop_
_entity_poly.entity_id
_entity_poly.type
_entity_poly.pdbx_seq_one_letter_code
_entity_poly.pdbx_strand_id
1 'polypeptide(L)'
;IGCERCHGPGRLHVQSRIDNKNELKGNIDYTIVNPKHLPFQEQLDVCQQCHLQGEISVFQPDKQSSDFRPGIQLSSVKSIFMEKNQKPNEFRIASHAERLAKSACFQQSGSLTCITCHNPHVPVQEHNRRSFNDNCLACHDPKTLIVKNIENHKQDSDCVKCHMTQSGTADIPHVNFTDHKIQI
;
A
#
# COMPACT_ATOMS: atom_id res chain seq x y z
N ILE A 1 -13.50 1.60 10.23
CA ILE A 1 -12.52 2.55 9.68
C ILE A 1 -13.32 3.61 8.93
N GLY A 2 -13.16 4.89 9.31
CA GLY A 2 -13.81 6.02 8.64
C GLY A 2 -12.84 6.81 7.78
N CYS A 3 -13.36 7.74 6.97
CA CYS A 3 -12.59 8.58 6.04
C CYS A 3 -11.42 9.31 6.73
N GLU A 4 -11.64 9.80 7.95
CA GLU A 4 -10.62 10.55 8.69
C GLU A 4 -9.37 9.75 9.06
N ARG A 5 -9.44 8.41 8.99
CA ARG A 5 -8.26 7.58 9.24
C ARG A 5 -7.18 7.75 8.17
N CYS A 6 -7.60 8.01 6.94
CA CYS A 6 -6.72 8.22 5.80
C CYS A 6 -6.62 9.69 5.35
N HIS A 7 -7.63 10.49 5.69
CA HIS A 7 -7.74 11.89 5.23
C HIS A 7 -7.56 12.94 6.33
N GLY A 8 -7.40 12.51 7.59
CA GLY A 8 -7.35 13.42 8.73
C GLY A 8 -8.70 14.02 9.08
N PRO A 9 -8.76 14.98 10.04
CA PRO A 9 -10.02 15.56 10.52
C PRO A 9 -10.78 16.26 9.40
N GLY A 10 -12.02 15.82 9.14
CA GLY A 10 -12.85 16.29 8.05
C GLY A 10 -13.70 17.52 8.32
N ARG A 11 -13.71 18.05 9.55
CA ARG A 11 -14.61 19.15 9.95
C ARG A 11 -14.47 20.40 9.07
N LEU A 12 -13.25 20.84 8.82
CA LEU A 12 -12.99 22.03 7.97
C LEU A 12 -13.42 21.78 6.52
N HIS A 13 -13.17 20.58 6.00
CA HIS A 13 -13.59 20.19 4.66
C HIS A 13 -15.11 20.24 4.52
N VAL A 14 -15.83 19.61 5.43
CA VAL A 14 -17.31 19.59 5.43
C VAL A 14 -17.86 21.01 5.52
N GLN A 15 -17.33 21.81 6.44
CA GLN A 15 -17.79 23.19 6.63
C GLN A 15 -17.54 24.04 5.37
N SER A 16 -16.38 23.91 4.75
CA SER A 16 -16.07 24.67 3.51
C SER A 16 -17.01 24.31 2.36
N ARG A 17 -17.48 23.07 2.29
CA ARG A 17 -18.46 22.63 1.28
C ARG A 17 -19.87 23.15 1.58
N ILE A 18 -20.27 23.14 2.84
CA ILE A 18 -21.58 23.71 3.27
C ILE A 18 -21.62 25.22 2.98
N ASP A 19 -20.53 25.93 3.27
CA ASP A 19 -20.42 27.37 3.06
C ASP A 19 -20.19 27.76 1.59
N ASN A 20 -20.11 26.80 0.66
CA ASN A 20 -19.73 26.98 -0.74
C ASN A 20 -18.38 27.70 -0.93
N LYS A 21 -17.49 27.61 0.05
CA LYS A 21 -16.14 28.15 -0.02
C LYS A 21 -15.22 27.09 -0.62
N ASN A 22 -14.93 27.20 -1.90
CA ASN A 22 -13.90 26.38 -2.55
C ASN A 22 -12.51 26.95 -2.23
N GLU A 23 -11.92 26.51 -1.13
CA GLU A 23 -10.57 26.89 -0.73
C GLU A 23 -9.50 26.06 -1.47
N LEU A 24 -9.65 25.92 -2.79
CA LEU A 24 -8.64 25.30 -3.62
C LEU A 24 -7.55 26.31 -3.95
N LYS A 25 -6.30 25.98 -3.64
CA LYS A 25 -5.13 26.67 -4.21
C LYS A 25 -4.56 25.76 -5.29
N GLY A 26 -4.80 26.13 -6.53
CA GLY A 26 -4.60 25.21 -7.65
C GLY A 26 -5.62 24.07 -7.57
N ASN A 27 -5.15 22.82 -7.65
CA ASN A 27 -5.99 21.63 -7.55
C ASN A 27 -5.91 20.95 -6.15
N ILE A 28 -5.34 21.65 -5.14
CA ILE A 28 -5.15 21.08 -3.80
C ILE A 28 -6.15 21.70 -2.83
N ASP A 29 -6.90 20.83 -2.16
CA ASP A 29 -7.80 21.18 -1.07
C ASP A 29 -7.03 21.12 0.27
N TYR A 30 -6.74 22.24 0.86
CA TYR A 30 -6.03 22.33 2.13
C TYR A 30 -6.91 22.15 3.37
N THR A 31 -8.19 21.94 3.19
CA THR A 31 -9.14 21.67 4.30
C THR A 31 -9.15 20.21 4.72
N ILE A 32 -8.51 19.33 3.92
CA ILE A 32 -8.39 17.89 4.16
C ILE A 32 -7.08 17.36 3.56
N VAL A 33 -6.56 16.28 4.10
CA VAL A 33 -5.38 15.62 3.53
C VAL A 33 -5.80 14.72 2.37
N ASN A 34 -5.16 14.90 1.21
CA ASN A 34 -5.19 13.90 0.15
C ASN A 34 -3.85 13.12 0.18
N PRO A 35 -3.85 11.83 0.56
CA PRO A 35 -2.62 11.05 0.66
C PRO A 35 -1.76 11.04 -0.61
N LYS A 36 -2.36 11.18 -1.77
CA LYS A 36 -1.64 11.25 -3.06
C LYS A 36 -0.67 12.43 -3.14
N HIS A 37 -0.91 13.50 -2.39
CA HIS A 37 -0.08 14.71 -2.40
C HIS A 37 0.97 14.74 -1.27
N LEU A 38 0.99 13.72 -0.43
CA LEU A 38 2.00 13.59 0.63
C LEU A 38 3.36 13.16 0.06
N PRO A 39 4.45 13.44 0.77
CA PRO A 39 5.75 12.82 0.50
C PRO A 39 5.67 11.29 0.46
N PHE A 40 6.55 10.66 -0.31
CA PHE A 40 6.52 9.22 -0.58
C PHE A 40 6.36 8.35 0.68
N GLN A 41 7.19 8.60 1.71
CA GLN A 41 7.12 7.82 2.95
C GLN A 41 5.78 8.02 3.67
N GLU A 42 5.27 9.24 3.72
CA GLU A 42 4.01 9.54 4.38
C GLU A 42 2.80 8.95 3.64
N GLN A 43 2.87 8.82 2.31
CA GLN A 43 1.87 8.06 1.55
C GLN A 43 1.84 6.59 1.99
N LEU A 44 3.01 5.98 2.17
CA LEU A 44 3.13 4.60 2.65
C LEU A 44 2.61 4.47 4.09
N ASP A 45 2.95 5.42 4.95
CA ASP A 45 2.58 5.42 6.37
C ASP A 45 1.07 5.41 6.60
N VAL A 46 0.29 6.04 5.70
CA VAL A 46 -1.19 5.95 5.74
C VAL A 46 -1.67 4.49 5.65
N CYS A 47 -1.02 3.65 4.88
CA CYS A 47 -1.37 2.24 4.76
C CYS A 47 -0.67 1.40 5.83
N GLN A 48 0.58 1.72 6.12
CA GLN A 48 1.44 1.01 7.06
C GLN A 48 0.93 1.07 8.51
N GLN A 49 0.13 2.06 8.86
CA GLN A 49 -0.50 2.08 10.19
C GLN A 49 -1.27 0.80 10.53
N CYS A 50 -1.74 0.06 9.49
CA CYS A 50 -2.47 -1.20 9.61
C CYS A 50 -1.80 -2.35 8.84
N HIS A 51 -1.12 -2.07 7.72
CA HIS A 51 -0.54 -3.06 6.81
C HIS A 51 0.98 -3.25 6.94
N LEU A 52 1.55 -2.80 8.06
CA LEU A 52 2.93 -3.07 8.50
C LEU A 52 2.85 -3.67 9.90
N GLN A 53 2.92 -4.99 10.00
CA GLN A 53 2.69 -5.68 11.27
C GLN A 53 3.97 -5.86 12.08
N GLY A 54 5.04 -6.37 11.46
CA GLY A 54 6.27 -6.75 12.14
C GLY A 54 6.08 -7.86 13.18
N GLU A 55 7.08 -8.08 14.01
CA GLU A 55 7.03 -9.01 15.15
C GLU A 55 6.52 -8.30 16.41
N ILE A 56 7.01 -7.11 16.65
CA ILE A 56 6.69 -6.30 17.82
C ILE A 56 6.41 -4.87 17.36
N SER A 57 5.34 -4.30 17.89
CA SER A 57 4.99 -2.89 17.71
C SER A 57 4.99 -2.20 19.08
N VAL A 58 5.77 -1.15 19.21
CA VAL A 58 5.91 -0.38 20.45
C VAL A 58 5.54 1.07 20.18
N PHE A 59 4.58 1.60 20.93
CA PHE A 59 4.23 3.00 20.85
C PHE A 59 5.32 3.89 21.45
N GLN A 60 5.50 5.06 20.89
CA GLN A 60 6.34 6.09 21.49
C GLN A 60 5.73 6.53 22.85
N PRO A 61 6.52 7.08 23.76
CA PRO A 61 6.01 7.55 25.04
C PRO A 61 4.78 8.46 24.85
N ASP A 62 3.76 8.21 25.66
CA ASP A 62 2.48 8.95 25.66
C ASP A 62 1.73 8.95 24.29
N LYS A 63 2.03 7.98 23.40
CA LYS A 63 1.36 7.80 22.12
C LYS A 63 0.48 6.55 22.11
N GLN A 64 -0.54 6.61 21.28
CA GLN A 64 -1.45 5.49 21.00
C GLN A 64 -1.82 5.48 19.51
N SER A 65 -2.47 4.42 19.06
CA SER A 65 -2.84 4.25 17.65
C SER A 65 -3.68 5.40 17.07
N SER A 66 -4.51 6.04 17.90
CA SER A 66 -5.32 7.18 17.49
C SER A 66 -4.54 8.48 17.29
N ASP A 67 -3.26 8.55 17.67
CA ASP A 67 -2.43 9.75 17.50
C ASP A 67 -1.82 9.86 16.11
N PHE A 68 -1.78 8.76 15.36
CA PHE A 68 -1.37 8.84 13.96
C PHE A 68 -2.37 9.69 13.17
N ARG A 69 -1.83 10.59 12.36
CA ARG A 69 -2.56 11.41 11.39
C ARG A 69 -1.82 11.35 10.04
N PRO A 70 -2.55 11.33 8.91
CA PRO A 70 -1.92 11.48 7.60
C PRO A 70 -1.10 12.76 7.52
N GLY A 71 0.11 12.68 7.00
CA GLY A 71 1.06 13.80 6.94
C GLY A 71 2.03 13.86 8.13
N ILE A 72 2.03 12.86 9.01
CA ILE A 72 3.11 12.64 9.97
C ILE A 72 3.72 11.26 9.75
N GLN A 73 4.98 11.11 10.08
CA GLN A 73 5.66 9.81 9.99
C GLN A 73 5.11 8.84 11.04
N LEU A 74 4.81 7.61 10.62
CA LEU A 74 4.33 6.56 11.53
C LEU A 74 5.31 6.27 12.67
N SER A 75 6.61 6.40 12.40
CA SER A 75 7.67 6.24 13.39
C SER A 75 7.62 7.24 14.56
N SER A 76 6.98 8.40 14.37
CA SER A 76 6.74 9.36 15.44
C SER A 76 5.65 8.91 16.43
N VAL A 77 4.88 7.89 16.08
CA VAL A 77 3.80 7.35 16.90
C VAL A 77 4.13 5.96 17.42
N LYS A 78 4.69 5.09 16.55
CA LYS A 78 5.08 3.73 16.93
C LYS A 78 6.31 3.26 16.15
N SER A 79 7.13 2.46 16.81
CA SER A 79 8.22 1.69 16.21
C SER A 79 7.77 0.27 15.93
N ILE A 80 8.13 -0.26 14.78
CA ILE A 80 7.80 -1.62 14.37
C ILE A 80 9.11 -2.37 14.15
N PHE A 81 9.27 -3.48 14.85
CA PHE A 81 10.47 -4.31 14.82
C PHE A 81 10.21 -5.56 14.00
N MET A 82 11.14 -5.86 13.11
CA MET A 82 11.14 -7.03 12.23
C MET A 82 12.09 -8.09 12.77
N GLU A 83 11.77 -9.34 12.55
CA GLU A 83 12.71 -10.42 12.78
C GLU A 83 13.88 -10.34 11.78
N LYS A 84 15.12 -10.34 12.29
CA LYS A 84 16.33 -10.20 11.46
C LYS A 84 16.49 -11.37 10.48
N ASN A 85 16.13 -12.58 10.89
CA ASN A 85 16.32 -13.82 10.15
C ASN A 85 14.99 -14.46 9.71
N GLN A 86 13.98 -13.65 9.38
CA GLN A 86 12.71 -14.14 8.89
C GLN A 86 12.90 -15.05 7.67
N LYS A 87 12.28 -16.22 7.70
CA LYS A 87 12.32 -17.14 6.56
C LYS A 87 11.70 -16.47 5.31
N PRO A 88 12.23 -16.75 4.11
CA PRO A 88 11.81 -16.05 2.89
C PRO A 88 10.30 -16.09 2.62
N ASN A 89 9.63 -17.19 2.98
CA ASN A 89 8.20 -17.41 2.72
C ASN A 89 7.34 -17.31 3.98
N GLU A 90 7.92 -16.90 5.09
CA GLU A 90 7.19 -16.71 6.35
C GLU A 90 6.83 -15.24 6.50
N PHE A 91 5.54 -14.94 6.54
CA PHE A 91 5.05 -13.58 6.76
C PHE A 91 3.71 -13.63 7.52
N ARG A 92 3.34 -12.51 8.11
CA ARG A 92 2.11 -12.35 8.86
C ARG A 92 1.03 -11.75 7.98
N ILE A 93 -0.22 -11.92 8.38
CA ILE A 93 -1.40 -11.51 7.59
C ILE A 93 -1.38 -10.03 7.18
N ALA A 94 -0.87 -9.14 8.03
CA ALA A 94 -0.81 -7.71 7.74
C ALA A 94 0.58 -7.22 7.32
N SER A 95 1.45 -8.11 6.81
CA SER A 95 2.83 -7.79 6.38
C SER A 95 2.94 -7.29 4.94
N HIS A 96 1.87 -6.74 4.36
CA HIS A 96 1.86 -6.32 2.95
C HIS A 96 2.97 -5.32 2.61
N ALA A 97 3.19 -4.31 3.46
CA ALA A 97 4.22 -3.30 3.24
C ALA A 97 5.63 -3.88 3.36
N GLU A 98 5.87 -4.77 4.33
CA GLU A 98 7.14 -5.47 4.53
C GLU A 98 7.49 -6.35 3.33
N ARG A 99 6.49 -7.04 2.79
CA ARG A 99 6.64 -7.92 1.64
C ARG A 99 6.90 -7.11 0.38
N LEU A 100 6.14 -6.04 0.15
CA LEU A 100 6.34 -5.13 -0.98
C LEU A 100 7.75 -4.52 -0.98
N ALA A 101 8.25 -4.12 0.18
CA ALA A 101 9.60 -3.56 0.32
C ALA A 101 10.72 -4.53 -0.10
N LYS A 102 10.46 -5.84 -0.15
CA LYS A 102 11.40 -6.86 -0.64
C LYS A 102 11.33 -7.04 -2.17
N SER A 103 10.44 -6.36 -2.87
CA SER A 103 10.29 -6.45 -4.33
C SER A 103 11.30 -5.56 -5.05
N ALA A 104 11.95 -6.08 -6.08
CA ALA A 104 12.92 -5.31 -6.86
C ALA A 104 12.29 -4.08 -7.52
N CYS A 105 11.05 -4.20 -8.04
CA CYS A 105 10.33 -3.07 -8.62
C CYS A 105 10.07 -1.96 -7.60
N PHE A 106 9.73 -2.27 -6.35
CA PHE A 106 9.58 -1.28 -5.29
C PHE A 106 10.91 -0.58 -4.98
N GLN A 107 11.99 -1.35 -4.81
CA GLN A 107 13.32 -0.82 -4.45
C GLN A 107 13.91 0.07 -5.56
N GLN A 108 13.60 -0.21 -6.82
CA GLN A 108 14.17 0.50 -7.97
C GLN A 108 13.29 1.66 -8.47
N SER A 109 11.97 1.62 -8.26
CA SER A 109 11.07 2.63 -8.81
C SER A 109 11.16 3.98 -8.11
N GLY A 110 11.42 4.00 -6.80
CA GLY A 110 11.43 5.20 -5.96
C GLY A 110 10.08 5.93 -5.87
N SER A 111 9.02 5.41 -6.51
CA SER A 111 7.71 6.06 -6.61
C SER A 111 6.53 5.11 -6.45
N LEU A 112 6.77 3.79 -6.38
CA LEU A 112 5.71 2.80 -6.24
C LEU A 112 5.12 2.85 -4.82
N THR A 113 3.85 3.21 -4.71
CA THR A 113 3.10 3.22 -3.46
C THR A 113 1.92 2.25 -3.52
N CYS A 114 1.22 2.05 -2.40
CA CYS A 114 0.05 1.17 -2.36
C CYS A 114 -1.05 1.64 -3.34
N ILE A 115 -1.24 2.94 -3.48
CA ILE A 115 -2.24 3.54 -4.38
C ILE A 115 -1.85 3.48 -5.86
N THR A 116 -0.64 3.04 -6.18
CA THR A 116 -0.26 2.74 -7.57
C THR A 116 -1.09 1.56 -8.10
N CYS A 117 -1.39 0.59 -7.24
CA CYS A 117 -2.11 -0.63 -7.61
C CYS A 117 -3.52 -0.69 -7.03
N HIS A 118 -3.77 -0.04 -5.90
CA HIS A 118 -5.03 -0.11 -5.17
C HIS A 118 -5.81 1.21 -5.20
N ASN A 119 -7.12 1.12 -5.46
CA ASN A 119 -8.05 2.20 -5.12
C ASN A 119 -8.53 1.97 -3.68
N PRO A 120 -8.12 2.79 -2.69
CA PRO A 120 -8.47 2.55 -1.28
C PRO A 120 -9.95 2.75 -0.96
N HIS A 121 -10.75 3.29 -1.89
CA HIS A 121 -12.19 3.49 -1.74
C HIS A 121 -13.03 2.32 -2.25
N VAL A 122 -12.38 1.29 -2.81
CA VAL A 122 -13.06 0.10 -3.35
C VAL A 122 -12.48 -1.15 -2.67
N PRO A 123 -13.32 -2.07 -2.17
CA PRO A 123 -12.84 -3.35 -1.65
C PRO A 123 -12.05 -4.11 -2.72
N VAL A 124 -10.97 -4.78 -2.31
CA VAL A 124 -10.08 -5.47 -3.27
C VAL A 124 -10.81 -6.54 -4.11
N GLN A 125 -11.85 -7.14 -3.55
CA GLN A 125 -12.70 -8.14 -4.23
C GLN A 125 -13.51 -7.55 -5.39
N GLU A 126 -13.77 -6.24 -5.35
CA GLU A 126 -14.53 -5.50 -6.37
C GLU A 126 -13.62 -4.89 -7.44
N HIS A 127 -12.30 -4.95 -7.26
CA HIS A 127 -11.36 -4.50 -8.27
C HIS A 127 -11.41 -5.40 -9.50
N ASN A 128 -11.40 -4.80 -10.68
CA ASN A 128 -11.20 -5.55 -11.91
C ASN A 128 -9.75 -6.10 -11.91
N ARG A 129 -9.59 -7.42 -12.02
CA ARG A 129 -8.26 -8.07 -12.07
C ARG A 129 -7.38 -7.55 -13.21
N ARG A 130 -7.97 -7.14 -14.34
CA ARG A 130 -7.21 -6.54 -15.44
C ARG A 130 -6.53 -5.24 -15.05
N SER A 131 -7.12 -4.45 -14.16
CA SER A 131 -6.51 -3.19 -13.71
C SER A 131 -5.17 -3.39 -12.99
N PHE A 132 -4.96 -4.53 -12.33
CA PHE A 132 -3.66 -4.84 -11.73
C PHE A 132 -2.61 -5.14 -12.80
N ASN A 133 -2.96 -5.87 -13.86
CA ASN A 133 -2.06 -6.09 -14.99
C ASN A 133 -1.68 -4.78 -15.68
N ASP A 134 -2.65 -3.87 -15.88
CA ASP A 134 -2.40 -2.56 -16.49
C ASP A 134 -1.37 -1.74 -15.68
N ASN A 135 -1.42 -1.83 -14.36
CA ASN A 135 -0.42 -1.20 -13.48
C ASN A 135 0.98 -1.80 -13.66
N CYS A 136 1.09 -3.13 -13.85
CA CYS A 136 2.37 -3.76 -14.17
C CYS A 136 2.88 -3.30 -15.54
N LEU A 137 2.00 -3.31 -16.54
CA LEU A 137 2.33 -2.95 -17.93
C LEU A 137 2.64 -1.46 -18.12
N ALA A 138 2.28 -0.60 -17.18
CA ALA A 138 2.68 0.81 -17.19
C ALA A 138 4.22 0.99 -17.09
N CYS A 139 4.92 0.02 -16.51
CA CYS A 139 6.37 0.02 -16.37
C CYS A 139 7.04 -1.13 -17.16
N HIS A 140 6.36 -2.26 -17.35
CA HIS A 140 6.87 -3.43 -18.02
C HIS A 140 6.30 -3.51 -19.45
N ASP A 141 7.12 -3.21 -20.46
CA ASP A 141 6.70 -3.34 -21.87
C ASP A 141 6.48 -4.83 -22.22
N PRO A 142 5.26 -5.22 -22.64
CA PRO A 142 4.97 -6.59 -23.04
C PRO A 142 5.89 -7.14 -24.11
N LYS A 143 6.39 -6.28 -25.03
CA LYS A 143 7.30 -6.68 -26.12
C LYS A 143 8.66 -7.11 -25.58
N THR A 144 9.15 -6.49 -24.50
CA THR A 144 10.43 -6.86 -23.88
C THR A 144 10.32 -8.10 -22.99
N LEU A 145 9.13 -8.36 -22.42
CA LEU A 145 8.85 -9.54 -21.61
C LEU A 145 8.79 -10.83 -22.44
N ILE A 146 8.44 -10.72 -23.72
CA ILE A 146 8.30 -11.86 -24.65
C ILE A 146 9.68 -12.38 -25.14
N VAL A 147 10.73 -11.57 -25.05
CA VAL A 147 12.01 -11.81 -25.72
C VAL A 147 12.85 -12.96 -25.14
N LYS A 148 12.52 -13.52 -23.99
CA LYS A 148 13.30 -14.59 -23.37
C LYS A 148 12.54 -15.89 -23.18
N ASN A 149 12.05 -16.51 -24.27
CA ASN A 149 11.55 -17.90 -24.28
C ASN A 149 10.61 -18.30 -23.12
N ILE A 150 9.80 -17.38 -22.62
CA ILE A 150 8.84 -17.73 -21.60
C ILE A 150 7.49 -17.91 -22.31
N GLU A 151 7.19 -19.13 -22.68
CA GLU A 151 5.94 -19.55 -23.32
C GLU A 151 4.67 -19.09 -22.58
N ASN A 152 4.83 -18.63 -21.34
CA ASN A 152 3.76 -18.26 -20.44
C ASN A 152 3.42 -16.75 -20.44
N HIS A 153 4.19 -15.87 -21.06
CA HIS A 153 3.89 -14.45 -21.18
C HIS A 153 3.04 -14.15 -22.42
N LYS A 154 1.81 -14.61 -22.41
CA LYS A 154 0.82 -14.22 -23.41
C LYS A 154 0.25 -12.85 -23.07
N GLN A 155 -0.26 -12.16 -24.08
CA GLN A 155 -0.81 -10.79 -23.95
C GLN A 155 -1.90 -10.64 -22.87
N ASP A 156 -2.62 -11.74 -22.55
CA ASP A 156 -3.69 -11.79 -21.55
C ASP A 156 -3.30 -12.53 -20.27
N SER A 157 -2.00 -12.74 -20.01
CA SER A 157 -1.55 -13.43 -18.81
C SER A 157 -1.85 -12.62 -17.56
N ASP A 158 -2.28 -13.30 -16.48
CA ASP A 158 -2.49 -12.70 -15.18
C ASP A 158 -1.14 -12.57 -14.45
N CYS A 159 -0.56 -11.36 -14.46
CA CYS A 159 0.72 -11.07 -13.83
C CYS A 159 0.72 -11.40 -12.34
N VAL A 160 -0.35 -11.03 -11.64
CA VAL A 160 -0.49 -11.23 -10.20
C VAL A 160 -0.47 -12.71 -9.85
N LYS A 161 -1.13 -13.55 -10.64
CA LYS A 161 -1.23 -15.00 -10.38
C LYS A 161 0.13 -15.69 -10.33
N CYS A 162 1.09 -15.22 -11.15
CA CYS A 162 2.42 -15.81 -11.25
C CYS A 162 3.44 -15.08 -10.39
N HIS A 163 3.41 -13.74 -10.36
CA HIS A 163 4.43 -12.92 -9.71
C HIS A 163 4.08 -12.53 -8.27
N MET A 164 2.84 -12.70 -7.84
CA MET A 164 2.35 -12.48 -6.48
C MET A 164 1.62 -13.71 -5.99
N THR A 165 2.37 -14.76 -5.68
CA THR A 165 1.81 -16.07 -5.31
C THR A 165 0.97 -16.00 -4.04
N GLN A 166 -0.04 -16.84 -3.96
CA GLN A 166 -0.77 -17.03 -2.71
C GLN A 166 -0.03 -18.01 -1.80
N SER A 167 0.05 -17.67 -0.52
CA SER A 167 0.59 -18.56 0.50
C SER A 167 -0.13 -18.37 1.84
N GLY A 168 0.07 -19.34 2.74
CA GLY A 168 -0.41 -19.23 4.12
C GLY A 168 0.41 -18.20 4.90
N THR A 169 -0.12 -17.75 6.03
CA THR A 169 0.53 -16.84 6.97
C THR A 169 0.95 -17.56 8.24
N ALA A 170 1.97 -17.04 8.92
CA ALA A 170 2.49 -17.66 10.14
C ALA A 170 1.57 -17.46 11.36
N ASP A 171 0.75 -16.43 11.34
CA ASP A 171 -0.09 -16.00 12.46
C ASP A 171 -1.55 -16.42 12.36
N ILE A 172 -2.05 -16.76 11.16
CA ILE A 172 -3.44 -17.23 10.99
C ILE A 172 -3.44 -18.53 10.16
N PRO A 173 -3.79 -19.66 10.77
CA PRO A 173 -3.86 -20.93 10.06
C PRO A 173 -5.04 -20.95 9.06
N HIS A 174 -4.91 -21.78 8.04
CA HIS A 174 -5.93 -22.06 7.03
C HIS A 174 -6.38 -20.88 6.17
N VAL A 175 -5.60 -19.81 6.13
CA VAL A 175 -5.87 -18.63 5.29
C VAL A 175 -4.75 -18.45 4.29
N ASN A 176 -5.11 -18.22 3.02
CA ASN A 176 -4.17 -17.89 1.96
C ASN A 176 -4.30 -16.42 1.59
N PHE A 177 -3.16 -15.75 1.48
CA PHE A 177 -3.05 -14.36 1.07
C PHE A 177 -2.14 -14.21 -0.14
N THR A 178 -2.41 -13.20 -0.94
CA THR A 178 -1.51 -12.80 -2.02
C THR A 178 -0.27 -12.16 -1.43
N ASP A 179 0.88 -12.76 -1.66
CA ASP A 179 2.17 -12.21 -1.22
C ASP A 179 2.51 -10.95 -2.02
N HIS A 180 2.75 -9.84 -1.32
CA HIS A 180 3.14 -8.57 -1.93
C HIS A 180 4.63 -8.49 -2.29
N LYS A 181 5.42 -9.53 -2.01
CA LYS A 181 6.75 -9.68 -2.61
C LYS A 181 6.59 -10.10 -4.07
N ILE A 182 6.69 -9.13 -4.97
CA ILE A 182 6.66 -9.36 -6.41
C ILE A 182 8.00 -10.01 -6.80
N GLN A 183 7.95 -11.19 -7.39
CA GLN A 183 9.13 -12.02 -7.64
C GLN A 183 9.00 -12.79 -8.95
N ILE A 184 10.16 -13.29 -9.45
CA ILE A 184 10.29 -14.19 -10.62
C ILE A 184 10.48 -15.61 -10.13
#